data_9cadcde57ff5d581b3c9841c1a10c9b8
#
_entry.id   9cadcde57ff5d581b3c9841c1a10c9b8
#
_cell.length_a   1.000
_cell.length_b   1.000
_cell.length_c   1.000
_cell.angle_alpha   90.00
_cell.angle_beta   90.00
_cell.angle_gamma   90.00
#
_symmetry.space_group_name_H-M   'P 1'
#
loop_
_entity.id
_entity.type
_entity.pdbx_description
1 polymer ?
#
loop_
_entity_poly.entity_id
_entity_poly.type
_entity_poly.pdbx_seq_one_letter_code
_entity_poly.pdbx_strand_id
1 'polypeptide(L)'
;ELFGDLTAAFFSWDLDHIRGAIDKICTAAAVDDRSLETALQVLSLLQDRRYDCGPNKRSALLHLLQNGIDRLLDTVPSITRNGPGRYHRVDFSSRDQLGAPMREDGTLVVFSRDFPPEGDDCDALLLARAFGQGWKQFVVYGLKGQRFTGCSFGPATDGVRIDVYGSSGDYLASGIDGMEI
;
A
#
# COMPACT_ATOMS: atom_id res chain seq x y z
N GLU A 1 -6.23 -19.96 4.55
CA GLU A 1 -7.48 -20.28 5.27
C GLU A 1 -8.46 -19.11 5.18
N LEU A 2 -8.19 -17.96 5.80
CA LEU A 2 -9.12 -16.79 5.81
C LEU A 2 -9.50 -16.30 4.40
N PHE A 3 -8.59 -16.27 3.43
CA PHE A 3 -8.91 -15.91 2.04
C PHE A 3 -9.94 -16.85 1.43
N GLY A 4 -9.79 -18.17 1.62
CA GLY A 4 -10.75 -19.16 1.10
C GLY A 4 -12.13 -19.02 1.73
N ASP A 5 -12.18 -18.78 3.02
CA ASP A 5 -13.44 -18.59 3.76
C ASP A 5 -14.17 -17.33 3.28
N LEU A 6 -13.44 -16.23 3.10
CA LEU A 6 -14.00 -14.97 2.60
C LEU A 6 -14.50 -15.09 1.15
N THR A 7 -13.75 -15.74 0.25
CA THR A 7 -14.19 -15.90 -1.15
C THR A 7 -15.44 -16.79 -1.25
N ALA A 8 -15.54 -17.84 -0.44
CA ALA A 8 -16.74 -18.67 -0.34
C ALA A 8 -17.95 -17.87 0.18
N ALA A 9 -17.74 -17.01 1.17
CA ALA A 9 -18.78 -16.15 1.71
C ALA A 9 -19.21 -15.07 0.70
N PHE A 10 -18.27 -14.44 -0.02
CA PHE A 10 -18.54 -13.40 -1.03
C PHE A 10 -19.43 -13.89 -2.19
N PHE A 11 -19.36 -15.18 -2.49
CA PHE A 11 -20.26 -15.80 -3.47
C PHE A 11 -21.75 -15.65 -3.11
N SER A 12 -22.10 -15.65 -1.82
CA SER A 12 -23.48 -15.59 -1.33
C SER A 12 -23.88 -14.23 -0.73
N TRP A 13 -22.92 -13.36 -0.43
CA TRP A 13 -23.16 -12.08 0.22
C TRP A 13 -23.43 -10.95 -0.81
N ASP A 14 -24.27 -10.00 -0.41
CA ASP A 14 -24.38 -8.72 -1.09
C ASP A 14 -23.25 -7.76 -0.71
N LEU A 15 -23.18 -6.62 -1.37
CA LEU A 15 -22.12 -5.63 -1.14
C LEU A 15 -22.13 -5.04 0.27
N ASP A 16 -23.27 -5.00 0.95
CA ASP A 16 -23.34 -4.44 2.31
C ASP A 16 -22.77 -5.40 3.34
N HIS A 17 -23.03 -6.70 3.19
CA HIS A 17 -22.40 -7.73 4.01
C HIS A 17 -20.88 -7.78 3.78
N ILE A 18 -20.43 -7.67 2.52
CA ILE A 18 -19.00 -7.61 2.17
C ILE A 18 -18.34 -6.37 2.79
N ARG A 19 -18.99 -5.20 2.69
CA ARG A 19 -18.53 -3.96 3.33
C ARG A 19 -18.37 -4.15 4.83
N GLY A 20 -19.37 -4.72 5.50
CA GLY A 20 -19.32 -5.02 6.93
C GLY A 20 -18.17 -5.96 7.33
N ALA A 21 -17.81 -6.93 6.47
CA ALA A 21 -16.67 -7.80 6.70
C ALA A 21 -15.34 -7.04 6.56
N ILE A 22 -15.20 -6.22 5.51
CA ILE A 22 -14.02 -5.35 5.32
C ILE A 22 -13.86 -4.39 6.51
N ASP A 23 -14.95 -3.81 7.01
CA ASP A 23 -14.93 -2.92 8.17
C ASP A 23 -14.43 -3.63 9.43
N LYS A 24 -14.82 -4.88 9.65
CA LYS A 24 -14.32 -5.71 10.75
C LYS A 24 -12.82 -6.02 10.61
N ILE A 25 -12.37 -6.33 9.39
CA ILE A 25 -10.94 -6.55 9.11
C ILE A 25 -10.15 -5.27 9.42
N CYS A 26 -10.60 -4.11 8.95
CA CYS A 26 -9.95 -2.83 9.21
C CYS A 26 -9.92 -2.50 10.72
N THR A 27 -10.98 -2.79 11.45
CA THR A 27 -11.03 -2.57 12.90
C THR A 27 -10.05 -3.48 13.64
N ALA A 28 -9.97 -4.75 13.26
CA ALA A 28 -9.05 -5.71 13.87
C ALA A 28 -7.58 -5.36 13.58
N ALA A 29 -7.29 -4.76 12.43
CA ALA A 29 -5.95 -4.36 12.02
C ALA A 29 -5.35 -3.21 12.84
N ALA A 30 -6.19 -2.41 13.50
CA ALA A 30 -5.74 -1.24 14.29
C ALA A 30 -5.02 -1.62 15.61
N VAL A 31 -4.90 -2.90 15.92
CA VAL A 31 -4.36 -3.37 17.22
C VAL A 31 -2.84 -3.33 17.25
N ASP A 32 -2.19 -3.82 16.19
CA ASP A 32 -0.72 -3.91 16.09
C ASP A 32 -0.25 -4.07 14.64
N ASP A 33 1.08 -3.95 14.43
CA ASP A 33 1.73 -4.06 13.10
C ASP A 33 1.47 -5.40 12.41
N ARG A 34 1.38 -6.52 13.17
CA ARG A 34 1.12 -7.86 12.60
C ARG A 34 -0.31 -7.99 12.10
N SER A 35 -1.25 -7.44 12.85
CA SER A 35 -2.66 -7.39 12.47
C SER A 35 -2.87 -6.55 11.22
N LEU A 36 -2.19 -5.40 11.12
CA LEU A 36 -2.16 -4.56 9.94
C LEU A 36 -1.60 -5.32 8.71
N GLU A 37 -0.45 -5.96 8.86
CA GLU A 37 0.17 -6.75 7.79
C GLU A 37 -0.76 -7.87 7.30
N THR A 38 -1.37 -8.61 8.22
CA THR A 38 -2.31 -9.68 7.88
C THR A 38 -3.53 -9.15 7.13
N ALA A 39 -4.10 -8.02 7.58
CA ALA A 39 -5.24 -7.40 6.92
C ALA A 39 -4.89 -6.92 5.51
N LEU A 40 -3.75 -6.26 5.33
CA LEU A 40 -3.25 -5.85 4.01
C LEU A 40 -3.07 -7.05 3.08
N GLN A 41 -2.43 -8.12 3.54
CA GLN A 41 -2.25 -9.34 2.75
C GLN A 41 -3.59 -9.95 2.31
N VAL A 42 -4.56 -10.05 3.21
CA VAL A 42 -5.88 -10.61 2.88
C VAL A 42 -6.63 -9.74 1.87
N LEU A 43 -6.67 -8.42 2.07
CA LEU A 43 -7.35 -7.51 1.15
C LEU A 43 -6.66 -7.45 -0.21
N SER A 44 -5.33 -7.49 -0.26
CA SER A 44 -4.55 -7.57 -1.51
C SER A 44 -4.85 -8.86 -2.28
N LEU A 45 -4.85 -10.02 -1.60
CA LEU A 45 -5.21 -11.29 -2.24
C LEU A 45 -6.63 -11.27 -2.80
N LEU A 46 -7.60 -10.68 -2.08
CA LEU A 46 -8.97 -10.51 -2.54
C LEU A 46 -9.09 -9.57 -3.74
N GLN A 47 -8.19 -8.59 -3.85
CA GLN A 47 -8.14 -7.67 -4.99
C GLN A 47 -7.50 -8.32 -6.23
N ASP A 48 -6.39 -9.03 -6.06
CA ASP A 48 -5.56 -9.53 -7.15
C ASP A 48 -6.07 -10.86 -7.73
N ARG A 49 -6.61 -11.74 -6.88
CA ARG A 49 -7.05 -13.06 -7.32
C ARG A 49 -8.43 -13.00 -7.98
N ARG A 50 -8.62 -13.88 -8.97
CA ARG A 50 -9.94 -14.10 -9.59
C ARG A 50 -10.69 -15.17 -8.81
N TYR A 51 -11.91 -14.87 -8.43
CA TYR A 51 -12.86 -15.77 -7.81
C TYR A 51 -14.28 -15.37 -8.20
N ASP A 52 -15.25 -16.24 -7.99
CA ASP A 52 -16.65 -15.95 -8.25
C ASP A 52 -17.18 -14.96 -7.20
N CYS A 53 -17.77 -13.88 -7.65
CA CYS A 53 -18.32 -12.82 -6.81
C CYS A 53 -19.83 -12.95 -6.60
N GLY A 54 -20.45 -14.08 -7.01
CA GLY A 54 -21.87 -14.33 -6.91
C GLY A 54 -22.70 -13.24 -7.63
N PRO A 55 -23.67 -12.62 -6.95
CA PRO A 55 -24.53 -11.61 -7.55
C PRO A 55 -23.85 -10.27 -7.78
N ASN A 56 -22.63 -10.08 -7.28
CA ASN A 56 -21.98 -8.79 -7.25
C ASN A 56 -21.13 -8.52 -8.50
N LYS A 57 -21.13 -7.27 -8.97
CA LYS A 57 -20.20 -6.86 -10.01
C LYS A 57 -18.79 -6.80 -9.45
N ARG A 58 -17.83 -7.46 -10.13
CA ARG A 58 -16.41 -7.45 -9.75
C ARG A 58 -15.86 -6.04 -9.53
N SER A 59 -16.23 -5.07 -10.38
CA SER A 59 -15.77 -3.68 -10.24
C SER A 59 -16.24 -3.02 -8.94
N ALA A 60 -17.46 -3.29 -8.49
CA ALA A 60 -17.97 -2.76 -7.22
C ALA A 60 -17.21 -3.39 -6.02
N LEU A 61 -16.95 -4.69 -6.09
CA LEU A 61 -16.16 -5.38 -5.08
C LEU A 61 -14.72 -4.83 -5.01
N LEU A 62 -14.05 -4.67 -6.16
CA LEU A 62 -12.70 -4.09 -6.22
C LEU A 62 -12.65 -2.68 -5.62
N HIS A 63 -13.69 -1.86 -5.85
CA HIS A 63 -13.78 -0.54 -5.25
C HIS A 63 -13.92 -0.60 -3.71
N LEU A 64 -14.70 -1.53 -3.18
CA LEU A 64 -14.82 -1.74 -1.73
C LEU A 64 -13.49 -2.19 -1.11
N LEU A 65 -12.78 -3.12 -1.76
CA LEU A 65 -11.48 -3.61 -1.31
C LEU A 65 -10.43 -2.49 -1.32
N GLN A 66 -10.35 -1.70 -2.41
CA GLN A 66 -9.45 -0.55 -2.49
C GLN A 66 -9.72 0.45 -1.37
N ASN A 67 -10.98 0.81 -1.14
CA ASN A 67 -11.35 1.71 -0.04
C ASN A 67 -10.96 1.13 1.33
N GLY A 68 -11.05 -0.19 1.51
CA GLY A 68 -10.61 -0.88 2.71
C GLY A 68 -9.10 -0.74 2.92
N ILE A 69 -8.31 -0.98 1.87
CA ILE A 69 -6.85 -0.84 1.87
C ILE A 69 -6.45 0.62 2.17
N ASP A 70 -7.06 1.59 1.49
CA ASP A 70 -6.76 3.01 1.71
C ASP A 70 -7.02 3.40 3.18
N ARG A 71 -8.15 2.97 3.76
CA ARG A 71 -8.47 3.22 5.17
C ARG A 71 -7.46 2.58 6.14
N LEU A 72 -7.00 1.35 5.85
CA LEU A 72 -5.95 0.71 6.65
C LEU A 72 -4.68 1.54 6.63
N LEU A 73 -4.23 1.95 5.45
CA LEU A 73 -3.00 2.70 5.28
C LEU A 73 -3.10 4.12 5.85
N ASP A 74 -4.30 4.71 5.89
CA ASP A 74 -4.55 6.00 6.54
C ASP A 74 -4.41 5.94 8.08
N THR A 75 -4.55 4.76 8.70
CA THR A 75 -4.33 4.59 10.15
C THR A 75 -2.86 4.57 10.53
N VAL A 76 -1.95 4.35 9.59
CA VAL A 76 -0.50 4.31 9.85
C VAL A 76 -0.03 5.66 10.38
N PRO A 77 0.73 5.68 11.51
CA PRO A 77 1.23 6.92 12.08
C PRO A 77 2.10 7.70 11.10
N SER A 78 1.89 9.02 11.05
CA SER A 78 2.77 9.90 10.27
C SER A 78 4.21 9.82 10.78
N ILE A 79 5.17 9.90 9.86
CA ILE A 79 6.61 9.94 10.14
C ILE A 79 6.99 11.05 11.13
N THR A 80 6.18 12.11 11.23
CA THR A 80 6.36 13.21 12.19
C THR A 80 6.20 12.79 13.65
N ARG A 81 5.60 11.63 13.91
CA ARG A 81 5.28 11.14 15.26
C ARG A 81 6.34 10.23 15.88
N ASN A 82 7.49 10.03 15.25
CA ASN A 82 8.64 9.26 15.76
C ASN A 82 8.26 8.11 16.72
N GLY A 83 7.50 7.15 16.23
CA GLY A 83 7.06 5.99 17.00
C GLY A 83 7.96 4.77 16.77
N PRO A 84 8.02 3.81 17.70
CA PRO A 84 8.82 2.59 17.57
C PRO A 84 8.19 1.54 16.60
N GLY A 85 7.03 1.85 15.99
CA GLY A 85 6.33 0.98 15.08
C GLY A 85 7.14 0.64 13.83
N ARG A 86 6.75 -0.41 13.14
CA ARG A 86 7.34 -0.84 11.87
C ARG A 86 6.90 0.07 10.70
N TYR A 87 5.65 0.56 10.73
CA TYR A 87 5.04 1.32 9.64
C TYR A 87 5.07 2.82 9.92
N HIS A 88 5.55 3.60 8.95
CA HIS A 88 5.63 5.06 9.03
C HIS A 88 5.04 5.68 7.77
N ARG A 89 4.03 6.54 7.91
CA ARG A 89 3.39 7.20 6.77
C ARG A 89 4.02 8.55 6.47
N VAL A 90 4.28 8.77 5.18
CA VAL A 90 4.69 10.06 4.62
C VAL A 90 3.71 10.48 3.54
N ASP A 91 3.39 11.76 3.48
CA ASP A 91 2.63 12.44 2.45
C ASP A 91 3.41 13.65 1.93
N PHE A 92 2.84 14.38 0.98
CA PHE A 92 3.50 15.55 0.41
C PHE A 92 3.85 16.61 1.47
N SER A 93 3.00 16.80 2.49
CA SER A 93 3.21 17.80 3.53
C SER A 93 4.32 17.43 4.52
N SER A 94 4.55 16.14 4.72
CA SER A 94 5.55 15.60 5.67
C SER A 94 6.84 15.10 5.01
N ARG A 95 6.96 15.21 3.67
CA ARG A 95 8.07 14.66 2.88
C ARG A 95 9.46 15.15 3.30
N ASP A 96 9.55 16.39 3.79
CA ASP A 96 10.82 16.98 4.21
C ASP A 96 11.31 16.47 5.58
N GLN A 97 10.46 15.75 6.32
CA GLN A 97 10.77 15.13 7.60
C GLN A 97 11.27 13.68 7.45
N LEU A 98 11.37 13.19 6.19
CA LEU A 98 11.87 11.87 5.91
C LEU A 98 13.34 11.74 6.36
N GLY A 99 13.59 10.77 7.23
CA GLY A 99 14.91 10.36 7.71
C GLY A 99 15.17 8.87 7.46
N ALA A 100 16.30 8.38 7.95
CA ALA A 100 16.62 6.96 7.90
C ALA A 100 15.61 6.13 8.71
N PRO A 101 15.37 4.85 8.34
CA PRO A 101 14.49 3.98 9.11
C PRO A 101 15.08 3.75 10.51
N MET A 102 14.21 3.74 11.53
CA MET A 102 14.60 3.43 12.91
C MET A 102 14.77 1.92 13.14
N ARG A 103 14.29 1.10 12.22
CA ARG A 103 14.30 -0.36 12.27
C ARG A 103 14.68 -0.92 10.90
N GLU A 104 15.43 -2.02 10.85
CA GLU A 104 15.79 -2.68 9.59
C GLU A 104 14.57 -3.20 8.81
N ASP A 105 13.50 -3.62 9.52
CA ASP A 105 12.24 -4.07 8.97
C ASP A 105 11.21 -2.94 8.78
N GLY A 106 11.64 -1.68 8.91
CA GLY A 106 10.79 -0.52 8.76
C GLY A 106 10.16 -0.44 7.37
N THR A 107 8.86 -0.16 7.32
CA THR A 107 8.08 0.00 6.09
C THR A 107 7.64 1.45 5.94
N LEU A 108 8.06 2.09 4.85
CA LEU A 108 7.63 3.44 4.51
C LEU A 108 6.33 3.38 3.71
N VAL A 109 5.28 3.97 4.25
CA VAL A 109 3.96 4.07 3.62
C VAL A 109 3.82 5.45 2.99
N VAL A 110 3.78 5.53 1.65
CA VAL A 110 3.73 6.78 0.91
C VAL A 110 2.31 7.03 0.40
N PHE A 111 1.68 8.12 0.87
CA PHE A 111 0.42 8.60 0.33
C PHE A 111 0.68 9.53 -0.85
N SER A 112 0.52 9.03 -2.07
CA SER A 112 0.97 9.71 -3.29
C SER A 112 -0.01 10.74 -3.87
N ARG A 113 -1.24 10.82 -3.35
CA ARG A 113 -2.32 11.62 -3.94
C ARG A 113 -1.97 13.08 -4.23
N ASP A 114 -1.26 13.72 -3.31
CA ASP A 114 -0.95 15.15 -3.36
C ASP A 114 0.43 15.45 -3.95
N PHE A 115 1.19 14.41 -4.30
CA PHE A 115 2.45 14.57 -5.04
C PHE A 115 2.16 14.92 -6.50
N PRO A 116 2.96 15.80 -7.11
CA PRO A 116 2.88 16.03 -8.54
C PRO A 116 3.17 14.73 -9.31
N PRO A 117 2.56 14.55 -10.50
CA PRO A 117 2.70 13.31 -11.27
C PRO A 117 4.14 13.10 -11.79
N GLU A 118 4.94 14.15 -11.88
CA GLU A 118 6.34 14.14 -12.33
C GLU A 118 7.06 15.40 -11.84
N GLY A 119 8.38 15.46 -12.02
CA GLY A 119 9.23 16.58 -11.61
C GLY A 119 9.95 16.35 -10.28
N ASP A 120 10.65 17.38 -9.80
CA ASP A 120 11.58 17.28 -8.66
C ASP A 120 10.90 16.94 -7.33
N ASP A 121 9.62 17.23 -7.20
CA ASP A 121 8.82 16.97 -5.99
C ASP A 121 7.93 15.71 -6.11
N CYS A 122 8.11 14.88 -7.15
CA CYS A 122 7.26 13.68 -7.33
C CYS A 122 7.56 12.59 -6.29
N ASP A 123 6.60 11.68 -6.12
CA ASP A 123 6.72 10.54 -5.19
C ASP A 123 7.83 9.57 -5.58
N ALA A 124 8.14 9.43 -6.87
CA ALA A 124 9.24 8.59 -7.35
C ALA A 124 10.60 9.06 -6.82
N LEU A 125 10.88 10.37 -6.79
CA LEU A 125 12.11 10.91 -6.22
C LEU A 125 12.12 10.83 -4.69
N LEU A 126 10.97 10.96 -4.02
CA LEU A 126 10.87 10.68 -2.59
C LEU A 126 11.27 9.24 -2.27
N LEU A 127 10.76 8.27 -3.03
CA LEU A 127 11.08 6.85 -2.87
C LEU A 127 12.58 6.59 -3.08
N ALA A 128 13.18 7.14 -4.13
CA ALA A 128 14.62 7.02 -4.40
C ALA A 128 15.46 7.63 -3.26
N ARG A 129 15.04 8.79 -2.72
CA ARG A 129 15.69 9.43 -1.56
C ARG A 129 15.57 8.54 -0.32
N ALA A 130 14.39 7.97 -0.05
CA ALA A 130 14.16 7.06 1.06
C ALA A 130 15.05 5.82 0.97
N PHE A 131 15.14 5.22 -0.23
CA PHE A 131 16.05 4.12 -0.48
C PHE A 131 17.50 4.48 -0.17
N GLY A 132 17.98 5.64 -0.63
CA GLY A 132 19.30 6.17 -0.31
C GLY A 132 19.54 6.40 1.19
N GLN A 133 18.49 6.55 2.00
CA GLN A 133 18.54 6.65 3.46
C GLN A 133 18.42 5.28 4.17
N GLY A 134 18.27 4.17 3.43
CA GLY A 134 18.27 2.81 3.96
C GLY A 134 16.90 2.14 4.06
N TRP A 135 15.81 2.79 3.60
CA TRP A 135 14.52 2.11 3.50
C TRP A 135 14.54 1.04 2.42
N LYS A 136 13.94 -0.13 2.71
CA LYS A 136 13.87 -1.26 1.77
C LYS A 136 12.46 -1.77 1.55
N GLN A 137 11.52 -1.45 2.45
CA GLN A 137 10.14 -1.86 2.35
C GLN A 137 9.27 -0.63 2.14
N PHE A 138 8.48 -0.65 1.08
CA PHE A 138 7.63 0.47 0.68
C PHE A 138 6.21 0.00 0.43
N VAL A 139 5.25 0.82 0.81
CA VAL A 139 3.85 0.72 0.40
C VAL A 139 3.46 2.06 -0.19
N VAL A 140 2.98 2.08 -1.43
CA VAL A 140 2.55 3.30 -2.12
C VAL A 140 1.06 3.21 -2.38
N TYR A 141 0.30 4.22 -2.00
CA TYR A 141 -1.16 4.23 -2.18
C TYR A 141 -1.71 5.61 -2.50
N GLY A 142 -2.99 5.65 -2.87
CA GLY A 142 -3.66 6.89 -3.23
C GLY A 142 -3.22 7.46 -4.57
N LEU A 143 -2.63 6.65 -5.44
CA LEU A 143 -2.16 7.04 -6.77
C LEU A 143 -3.31 7.55 -7.64
N LYS A 144 -3.05 8.62 -8.38
CA LYS A 144 -3.94 9.26 -9.36
C LYS A 144 -3.20 9.59 -10.66
N GLY A 145 -2.44 8.65 -11.18
CA GLY A 145 -1.66 8.84 -12.41
C GLY A 145 -0.24 9.36 -12.17
N GLN A 146 0.30 9.26 -10.95
CA GLN A 146 1.71 9.52 -10.68
C GLN A 146 2.58 8.62 -11.57
N ARG A 147 3.60 9.22 -12.18
CA ARG A 147 4.49 8.57 -13.14
C ARG A 147 5.79 8.18 -12.47
N PHE A 148 6.46 7.19 -13.01
CA PHE A 148 7.80 6.74 -12.58
C PHE A 148 7.86 6.15 -11.17
N THR A 149 6.73 5.87 -10.52
CA THR A 149 6.72 5.24 -9.19
C THR A 149 7.52 3.93 -9.22
N GLY A 150 8.50 3.77 -8.32
CA GLY A 150 9.41 2.63 -8.30
C GLY A 150 10.58 2.72 -9.29
N CYS A 151 10.75 3.84 -10.00
CA CYS A 151 11.92 4.11 -10.83
C CYS A 151 13.05 4.80 -10.02
N SER A 152 14.23 4.92 -10.62
CA SER A 152 15.36 5.70 -10.07
C SER A 152 16.04 5.11 -8.81
N PHE A 153 15.83 3.83 -8.51
CA PHE A 153 16.52 3.15 -7.40
C PHE A 153 17.97 2.74 -7.76
N GLY A 154 18.29 2.66 -9.06
CA GLY A 154 19.60 2.19 -9.51
C GLY A 154 19.73 0.65 -9.48
N PRO A 155 20.96 0.12 -9.65
CA PRO A 155 21.17 -1.30 -9.92
C PRO A 155 21.29 -2.19 -8.66
N ALA A 156 21.37 -1.66 -7.47
CA ALA A 156 21.63 -2.44 -6.24
C ALA A 156 20.38 -2.51 -5.35
N THR A 157 19.32 -3.16 -5.86
CA THR A 157 17.99 -3.18 -5.22
C THR A 157 17.57 -4.54 -4.69
N ASP A 158 18.50 -5.47 -4.52
CA ASP A 158 18.21 -6.79 -3.92
C ASP A 158 17.58 -6.63 -2.53
N GLY A 159 16.44 -7.29 -2.32
CA GLY A 159 15.68 -7.25 -1.07
C GLY A 159 14.85 -5.98 -0.87
N VAL A 160 14.78 -5.10 -1.86
CA VAL A 160 13.80 -3.99 -1.89
C VAL A 160 12.46 -4.52 -2.37
N ARG A 161 11.39 -4.07 -1.69
CA ARG A 161 10.01 -4.40 -2.06
C ARG A 161 9.15 -3.14 -2.06
N ILE A 162 8.31 -3.01 -3.08
CA ILE A 162 7.30 -1.95 -3.18
C ILE A 162 5.94 -2.59 -3.44
N ASP A 163 5.00 -2.43 -2.52
CA ASP A 163 3.59 -2.77 -2.75
C ASP A 163 2.85 -1.50 -3.22
N VAL A 164 2.16 -1.58 -4.37
CA VAL A 164 1.53 -0.42 -5.01
C VAL A 164 0.01 -0.60 -5.08
N TYR A 165 -0.74 0.35 -4.51
CA TYR A 165 -2.20 0.35 -4.48
C TYR A 165 -2.77 1.60 -5.17
N GLY A 166 -3.59 1.38 -6.18
CA GLY A 166 -4.23 2.45 -6.94
C GLY A 166 -3.85 2.47 -8.42
N SER A 167 -4.11 3.59 -9.08
CA SER A 167 -3.89 3.77 -10.51
C SER A 167 -2.62 4.57 -10.76
N SER A 168 -1.51 3.90 -11.02
CA SER A 168 -0.28 4.56 -11.46
C SER A 168 -0.41 5.11 -12.88
N GLY A 169 0.41 6.11 -13.19
CA GLY A 169 0.64 6.56 -14.56
C GLY A 169 1.68 5.71 -15.28
N ASP A 170 2.30 6.29 -16.31
CA ASP A 170 3.31 5.62 -17.13
C ASP A 170 4.59 5.30 -16.34
N TYR A 171 5.32 4.29 -16.83
CA TYR A 171 6.64 3.89 -16.34
C TYR A 171 6.66 3.39 -14.89
N LEU A 172 5.56 2.77 -14.41
CA LEU A 172 5.61 2.06 -13.13
C LEU A 172 6.73 1.04 -13.16
N ALA A 173 7.66 1.14 -12.20
CA ALA A 173 8.78 0.21 -12.02
C ALA A 173 9.67 0.02 -13.26
N SER A 174 9.74 1.00 -14.14
CA SER A 174 10.61 0.90 -15.32
C SER A 174 12.09 0.93 -14.92
N GLY A 175 12.86 -0.04 -15.43
CA GLY A 175 14.30 -0.12 -15.19
C GLY A 175 14.69 -0.63 -13.79
N ILE A 176 13.81 -1.41 -13.14
CA ILE A 176 14.14 -2.09 -11.89
C ILE A 176 15.14 -3.23 -12.13
N ASP A 177 15.98 -3.48 -11.13
CA ASP A 177 16.96 -4.58 -11.13
C ASP A 177 17.04 -5.18 -9.71
N GLY A 178 16.50 -6.38 -9.53
CA GLY A 178 16.56 -7.13 -8.26
C GLY A 178 15.49 -6.80 -7.22
N MET A 179 14.62 -5.78 -7.43
CA MET A 179 13.53 -5.47 -6.50
C MET A 179 12.24 -6.20 -6.86
N GLU A 180 11.36 -6.35 -5.85
CA GLU A 180 9.99 -6.87 -6.01
C GLU A 180 8.97 -5.72 -6.08
N ILE A 181 7.98 -5.85 -6.99
CA ILE A 181 6.81 -4.96 -7.06
C ILE A 181 5.54 -5.79 -7.15
#